data_db17411419a9830d44f0c5ce396eadf9
#
_entry.id   db17411419a9830d44f0c5ce396eadf9
#
_cell.length_a   1.000
_cell.length_b   1.000
_cell.length_c   1.000
_cell.angle_alpha   90.00
_cell.angle_beta   90.00
_cell.angle_gamma   90.00
#
_symmetry.space_group_name_H-M   'P 1'
#
loop_
_entity.id
_entity.type
_entity.pdbx_description
1 polymer ?
#
loop_
_entity_poly.entity_id
_entity_poly.type
_entity_poly.pdbx_seq_one_letter_code
_entity_poly.pdbx_strand_id
1 'polypeptide(L)'
;MKRWILLIGIGLWGWMACRASREATSIPSHKDRHFEQTKVPQTLTHPSERADWIALHYWDRFDFTDTTGIRGSAFLEQALKDYLVLLRAASSGRQSEGLKTLVQKAGQGTPKAMLLFFDEKLEEYLAYSYSPLQNNEQYIAVLEAILQSDRYDEDEKIRPATLLELCLKNRVGSVAEDFAYALSDKDSPVFRLHDLKAERLILLFFDPECLHCRQLIDQMKQSPTLNAQQQSGRLKILTIYPYADVEAWRERVGILSANWINSYNPESSILSDELYELKITPALYLLDGQKRVIVREGGLSEVEQALITTQSE
;
A
#
# COMPACT_ATOMS: atom_id res chain seq x y z
N MET A 1 -81.15 -22.90 -28.77
CA MET A 1 -81.60 -24.04 -29.59
C MET A 1 -80.40 -24.83 -30.07
N LYS A 2 -80.48 -26.19 -29.92
CA LYS A 2 -79.58 -27.25 -30.46
C LYS A 2 -78.12 -27.24 -29.97
N ARG A 3 -77.74 -27.99 -28.93
CA ARG A 3 -77.37 -29.40 -28.75
C ARG A 3 -76.77 -30.04 -30.02
N TRP A 4 -75.49 -30.45 -29.92
CA TRP A 4 -74.99 -31.74 -30.40
C TRP A 4 -73.79 -32.18 -29.56
N ILE A 5 -73.95 -33.42 -29.00
CA ILE A 5 -73.01 -34.24 -28.26
C ILE A 5 -72.32 -35.14 -29.32
N LEU A 6 -71.01 -35.33 -29.23
CA LEU A 6 -70.37 -36.55 -29.73
C LEU A 6 -69.21 -36.97 -28.82
N LEU A 7 -69.36 -38.13 -28.24
CA LEU A 7 -68.41 -38.97 -27.57
C LEU A 7 -67.53 -39.73 -28.58
N ILE A 8 -66.36 -40.19 -28.13
CA ILE A 8 -65.51 -41.34 -28.54
C ILE A 8 -64.06 -40.81 -28.60
N GLY A 9 -63.04 -41.39 -28.02
CA GLY A 9 -62.79 -42.73 -27.55
C GLY A 9 -61.44 -42.80 -26.85
N ILE A 10 -61.29 -43.76 -25.99
CA ILE A 10 -60.16 -44.08 -25.13
C ILE A 10 -58.98 -44.54 -25.95
N GLY A 11 -57.79 -43.95 -25.72
CA GLY A 11 -56.53 -44.47 -26.20
C GLY A 11 -55.47 -44.37 -25.09
N LEU A 12 -55.32 -45.47 -24.36
CA LEU A 12 -54.21 -45.70 -23.43
C LEU A 12 -52.92 -45.92 -24.22
N TRP A 13 -52.01 -44.94 -24.16
CA TRP A 13 -50.63 -45.22 -24.54
C TRP A 13 -49.74 -44.84 -23.32
N GLY A 14 -49.21 -45.93 -22.71
CA GLY A 14 -48.25 -45.83 -21.64
C GLY A 14 -46.93 -45.20 -22.13
N TRP A 15 -46.57 -44.07 -21.55
CA TRP A 15 -45.22 -43.52 -21.67
C TRP A 15 -44.40 -43.98 -20.48
N MET A 16 -43.51 -44.92 -20.77
CA MET A 16 -42.41 -45.30 -19.88
C MET A 16 -41.46 -44.11 -19.80
N ALA A 17 -41.57 -43.28 -18.79
CA ALA A 17 -40.60 -42.20 -18.49
C ALA A 17 -39.38 -42.86 -17.86
N CYS A 18 -38.31 -43.01 -18.66
CA CYS A 18 -36.95 -43.19 -18.11
C CYS A 18 -36.58 -41.95 -17.28
N ARG A 19 -36.69 -42.06 -15.98
CA ARG A 19 -36.12 -41.13 -15.04
C ARG A 19 -34.60 -41.34 -15.03
N ALA A 20 -33.87 -40.64 -15.93
CA ALA A 20 -32.47 -40.44 -15.77
C ALA A 20 -32.30 -39.44 -14.61
N SER A 21 -31.91 -39.95 -13.44
CA SER A 21 -31.44 -39.13 -12.32
C SER A 21 -30.18 -38.42 -12.77
N ARG A 22 -30.32 -37.20 -13.25
CA ARG A 22 -29.17 -36.26 -13.27
C ARG A 22 -28.88 -35.91 -11.82
N GLU A 23 -27.87 -36.53 -11.25
CA GLU A 23 -27.17 -35.95 -10.10
C GLU A 23 -26.70 -34.55 -10.54
N ALA A 24 -27.48 -33.55 -10.16
CA ALA A 24 -27.02 -32.16 -10.23
C ALA A 24 -25.90 -32.05 -9.18
N THR A 25 -24.67 -32.12 -9.63
CA THR A 25 -23.54 -31.70 -8.83
C THR A 25 -23.82 -30.23 -8.49
N SER A 26 -24.31 -29.99 -7.28
CA SER A 26 -24.55 -28.66 -6.76
C SER A 26 -23.21 -27.95 -6.69
N ILE A 27 -23.01 -26.96 -7.57
CA ILE A 27 -21.92 -26.01 -7.41
C ILE A 27 -22.11 -25.39 -6.03
N PRO A 28 -21.14 -25.50 -5.10
CA PRO A 28 -21.27 -24.95 -3.76
C PRO A 28 -21.62 -23.47 -3.86
N SER A 29 -22.59 -23.03 -3.08
CA SER A 29 -23.02 -21.64 -3.09
C SER A 29 -21.86 -20.76 -2.66
N HIS A 30 -21.77 -19.54 -3.17
CA HIS A 30 -20.72 -18.57 -2.86
C HIS A 30 -20.52 -18.33 -1.33
N LYS A 31 -21.52 -18.68 -0.50
CA LYS A 31 -21.50 -18.51 0.96
C LYS A 31 -20.66 -19.54 1.72
N ASP A 32 -20.31 -20.66 1.11
CA ASP A 32 -19.66 -21.79 1.81
C ASP A 32 -18.15 -21.89 1.52
N ARG A 33 -17.59 -20.95 0.76
CA ARG A 33 -16.16 -20.94 0.49
C ARG A 33 -15.41 -20.22 1.61
N HIS A 34 -14.48 -20.91 2.23
CA HIS A 34 -13.55 -20.35 3.21
C HIS A 34 -12.13 -20.70 2.80
N PHE A 35 -11.21 -19.81 3.12
CA PHE A 35 -9.78 -20.04 2.90
C PHE A 35 -9.28 -21.05 3.93
N GLU A 36 -8.64 -22.12 3.46
CA GLU A 36 -8.03 -23.12 4.34
C GLU A 36 -6.54 -22.84 4.52
N GLN A 37 -6.20 -22.21 5.62
CA GLN A 37 -4.80 -21.93 5.96
C GLN A 37 -4.03 -23.22 6.25
N THR A 38 -2.78 -23.30 5.79
CA THR A 38 -1.86 -24.38 6.11
C THR A 38 -1.49 -24.35 7.59
N LYS A 39 -1.55 -25.54 8.25
CA LYS A 39 -1.26 -25.67 9.69
C LYS A 39 0.24 -25.56 9.95
N VAL A 40 0.61 -24.64 10.84
CA VAL A 40 2.02 -24.51 11.28
C VAL A 40 2.48 -25.77 12.00
N PRO A 41 3.65 -26.35 11.65
CA PRO A 41 4.20 -27.50 12.33
C PRO A 41 4.35 -27.26 13.84
N GLN A 42 3.98 -28.25 14.65
CA GLN A 42 4.09 -28.16 16.13
C GLN A 42 5.54 -28.12 16.61
N THR A 43 6.49 -28.56 15.78
CA THR A 43 7.92 -28.51 16.06
C THR A 43 8.49 -27.09 16.05
N LEU A 44 7.82 -26.13 15.39
CA LEU A 44 8.18 -24.73 15.39
C LEU A 44 7.58 -24.06 16.64
N THR A 45 8.38 -23.84 17.64
CA THR A 45 7.94 -23.27 18.94
C THR A 45 8.22 -21.78 19.07
N HIS A 46 9.25 -21.27 18.39
CA HIS A 46 9.62 -19.86 18.45
C HIS A 46 8.69 -19.00 17.59
N PRO A 47 8.15 -17.87 18.12
CA PRO A 47 7.22 -17.02 17.36
C PRO A 47 7.74 -16.55 16.00
N SER A 48 9.03 -16.17 15.91
CA SER A 48 9.65 -15.71 14.66
C SER A 48 9.77 -16.83 13.62
N GLU A 49 10.15 -18.05 14.02
CA GLU A 49 10.21 -19.22 13.13
C GLU A 49 8.83 -19.58 12.57
N ARG A 50 7.80 -19.46 13.42
CA ARG A 50 6.40 -19.67 13.01
C ARG A 50 5.94 -18.62 12.02
N ALA A 51 6.30 -17.35 12.23
CA ALA A 51 5.99 -16.26 11.32
C ALA A 51 6.72 -16.43 9.98
N ASP A 52 8.00 -16.76 9.99
CA ASP A 52 8.80 -17.04 8.81
C ASP A 52 8.24 -18.23 8.00
N TRP A 53 7.77 -19.26 8.71
CA TRP A 53 7.12 -20.42 8.08
C TRP A 53 5.80 -20.01 7.42
N ILE A 54 4.95 -19.25 8.12
CA ILE A 54 3.67 -18.76 7.59
C ILE A 54 3.91 -17.92 6.33
N ALA A 55 4.92 -17.06 6.33
CA ALA A 55 5.25 -16.21 5.18
C ALA A 55 5.39 -17.01 3.88
N LEU A 56 5.93 -18.22 3.96
CA LEU A 56 6.19 -19.08 2.80
C LEU A 56 5.06 -20.07 2.48
N HIS A 57 4.33 -20.52 3.50
CA HIS A 57 3.42 -21.67 3.40
C HIS A 57 1.94 -21.33 3.55
N TYR A 58 1.59 -20.06 3.76
CA TYR A 58 0.20 -19.63 3.94
C TYR A 58 -0.71 -20.09 2.81
N TRP A 59 -0.23 -20.01 1.58
CA TRP A 59 -0.96 -20.27 0.35
C TRP A 59 -0.82 -21.69 -0.22
N ASP A 60 -0.16 -22.62 0.47
CA ASP A 60 0.15 -23.97 -0.06
C ASP A 60 -1.09 -24.81 -0.37
N ARG A 61 -2.20 -24.53 0.31
CA ARG A 61 -3.46 -25.27 0.11
C ARG A 61 -4.46 -24.55 -0.80
N PHE A 62 -4.08 -23.39 -1.33
CA PHE A 62 -4.93 -22.60 -2.20
C PHE A 62 -4.73 -23.01 -3.67
N ASP A 63 -5.84 -23.28 -4.36
CA ASP A 63 -5.82 -23.58 -5.79
C ASP A 63 -5.89 -22.29 -6.62
N PHE A 64 -4.74 -21.82 -7.09
CA PHE A 64 -4.61 -20.63 -7.94
C PHE A 64 -5.19 -20.81 -9.36
N THR A 65 -5.58 -22.05 -9.76
CA THR A 65 -6.21 -22.30 -11.06
C THR A 65 -7.72 -22.11 -11.02
N ASP A 66 -8.35 -22.18 -9.84
CA ASP A 66 -9.78 -21.93 -9.65
C ASP A 66 -10.11 -20.44 -9.62
N THR A 67 -10.36 -19.87 -10.80
CA THR A 67 -10.73 -18.46 -10.95
C THR A 67 -12.20 -18.15 -10.62
N THR A 68 -13.01 -19.15 -10.28
CA THR A 68 -14.44 -18.97 -9.95
C THR A 68 -14.62 -18.17 -8.66
N GLY A 69 -13.62 -18.15 -7.79
CA GLY A 69 -13.59 -17.39 -6.54
C GLY A 69 -13.29 -15.88 -6.69
N ILE A 70 -12.83 -15.41 -7.84
CA ILE A 70 -12.43 -13.99 -8.02
C ILE A 70 -13.65 -13.06 -8.02
N ARG A 71 -14.77 -13.46 -8.63
CA ARG A 71 -15.97 -12.63 -8.70
C ARG A 71 -16.73 -12.65 -7.36
N GLY A 72 -16.64 -11.52 -6.62
CA GLY A 72 -17.30 -11.37 -5.32
C GLY A 72 -16.61 -12.10 -4.17
N SER A 73 -15.30 -12.24 -4.23
CA SER A 73 -14.48 -13.04 -3.32
C SER A 73 -14.09 -12.29 -2.03
N ALA A 74 -15.07 -11.86 -1.24
CA ALA A 74 -14.79 -11.31 0.08
C ALA A 74 -13.87 -12.22 0.92
N PHE A 75 -13.96 -13.55 0.75
CA PHE A 75 -13.10 -14.51 1.44
C PHE A 75 -11.65 -14.45 0.99
N LEU A 76 -11.39 -14.28 -0.33
CA LEU A 76 -10.03 -14.23 -0.88
C LEU A 76 -9.35 -12.91 -0.53
N GLU A 77 -10.09 -11.81 -0.59
CA GLU A 77 -9.60 -10.50 -0.12
C GLU A 77 -9.28 -10.53 1.38
N GLN A 78 -10.15 -11.16 2.19
CA GLN A 78 -9.90 -11.31 3.62
C GLN A 78 -8.66 -12.18 3.87
N ALA A 79 -8.52 -13.30 3.17
CA ALA A 79 -7.34 -14.17 3.29
C ALA A 79 -6.04 -13.42 2.93
N LEU A 80 -6.07 -12.55 1.91
CA LEU A 80 -4.92 -11.72 1.54
C LEU A 80 -4.61 -10.69 2.64
N LYS A 81 -5.61 -10.01 3.19
CA LYS A 81 -5.41 -9.08 4.31
C LYS A 81 -4.82 -9.78 5.53
N ASP A 82 -5.36 -10.94 5.88
CA ASP A 82 -4.86 -11.75 7.00
C ASP A 82 -3.40 -12.18 6.77
N TYR A 83 -3.07 -12.60 5.54
CA TYR A 83 -1.70 -12.90 5.16
C TYR A 83 -0.77 -11.71 5.33
N LEU A 84 -1.13 -10.53 4.82
CA LEU A 84 -0.32 -9.31 4.94
C LEU A 84 -0.11 -8.88 6.39
N VAL A 85 -1.11 -9.06 7.25
CA VAL A 85 -0.97 -8.81 8.70
C VAL A 85 0.02 -9.79 9.33
N LEU A 86 -0.13 -11.09 9.06
CA LEU A 86 0.76 -12.14 9.58
C LEU A 86 2.19 -11.98 9.07
N LEU A 87 2.34 -11.56 7.83
CA LEU A 87 3.64 -11.37 7.16
C LEU A 87 4.52 -10.35 7.90
N ARG A 88 3.93 -9.34 8.54
CA ARG A 88 4.68 -8.32 9.30
C ARG A 88 5.50 -8.88 10.47
N ALA A 89 5.12 -10.04 10.99
CA ALA A 89 5.85 -10.70 12.08
C ALA A 89 7.04 -11.54 11.60
N ALA A 90 7.14 -11.80 10.29
CA ALA A 90 8.25 -12.53 9.69
C ALA A 90 9.47 -11.63 9.45
N SER A 91 10.64 -12.24 9.33
CA SER A 91 11.86 -11.54 8.93
C SER A 91 11.70 -10.89 7.54
N SER A 92 12.36 -9.74 7.30
CA SER A 92 12.23 -8.99 6.04
C SER A 92 12.55 -9.83 4.79
N GLY A 93 13.55 -10.71 4.88
CA GLY A 93 13.86 -11.65 3.80
C GLY A 93 12.72 -12.61 3.50
N ARG A 94 12.04 -13.15 4.54
CA ARG A 94 10.91 -14.05 4.38
C ARG A 94 9.64 -13.33 3.92
N GLN A 95 9.45 -12.09 4.32
CA GLN A 95 8.37 -11.25 3.78
C GLN A 95 8.50 -11.11 2.27
N SER A 96 9.69 -10.72 1.79
CA SER A 96 9.97 -10.57 0.36
C SER A 96 9.82 -11.90 -0.40
N GLU A 97 10.39 -12.99 0.11
CA GLU A 97 10.32 -14.33 -0.50
C GLU A 97 8.86 -14.83 -0.59
N GLY A 98 8.08 -14.64 0.47
CA GLY A 98 6.67 -15.04 0.51
C GLY A 98 5.81 -14.31 -0.52
N LEU A 99 6.00 -12.99 -0.67
CA LEU A 99 5.29 -12.20 -1.68
C LEU A 99 5.70 -12.57 -3.11
N LYS A 100 6.99 -12.78 -3.37
CA LYS A 100 7.48 -13.28 -4.67
C LYS A 100 6.88 -14.64 -5.00
N THR A 101 6.81 -15.53 -4.02
CA THR A 101 6.18 -16.85 -4.16
C THR A 101 4.67 -16.73 -4.45
N LEU A 102 3.97 -15.81 -3.78
CA LEU A 102 2.55 -15.56 -4.04
C LEU A 102 2.31 -15.12 -5.50
N VAL A 103 3.07 -14.14 -5.98
CA VAL A 103 2.98 -13.66 -7.38
C VAL A 103 3.27 -14.80 -8.37
N GLN A 104 4.30 -15.61 -8.12
CA GLN A 104 4.64 -16.77 -8.97
C GLN A 104 3.52 -17.82 -8.98
N LYS A 105 2.96 -18.18 -7.81
CA LYS A 105 1.84 -19.12 -7.73
C LYS A 105 0.59 -18.60 -8.42
N ALA A 106 0.26 -17.32 -8.24
CA ALA A 106 -0.87 -16.68 -8.92
C ALA A 106 -0.71 -16.69 -10.46
N GLY A 107 0.52 -16.66 -10.95
CA GLY A 107 0.84 -16.74 -12.37
C GLY A 107 0.73 -18.13 -13.01
N GLN A 108 0.54 -19.22 -12.24
CA GLN A 108 0.50 -20.58 -12.77
C GLN A 108 -0.74 -20.90 -13.61
N GLY A 109 -1.87 -20.22 -13.31
CA GLY A 109 -3.15 -20.45 -13.99
C GLY A 109 -3.25 -19.81 -15.38
N THR A 110 -4.11 -20.39 -16.23
CA THR A 110 -4.56 -19.80 -17.51
C THR A 110 -6.09 -19.74 -17.52
N PRO A 111 -6.71 -18.58 -17.78
CA PRO A 111 -6.11 -17.27 -18.05
C PRO A 111 -5.44 -16.66 -16.79
N LYS A 112 -4.63 -15.61 -16.96
CA LYS A 112 -3.91 -14.96 -15.85
C LYS A 112 -4.79 -14.12 -14.89
N ALA A 113 -6.09 -14.44 -14.83
CA ALA A 113 -7.06 -13.68 -14.03
C ALA A 113 -6.73 -13.66 -12.53
N MET A 114 -6.22 -14.77 -11.98
CA MET A 114 -5.78 -14.85 -10.60
C MET A 114 -4.57 -13.96 -10.35
N LEU A 115 -3.60 -13.95 -11.26
CA LEU A 115 -2.43 -13.09 -11.18
C LEU A 115 -2.83 -11.60 -11.16
N LEU A 116 -3.71 -11.18 -12.08
CA LEU A 116 -4.19 -9.80 -12.15
C LEU A 116 -4.99 -9.40 -10.90
N PHE A 117 -5.76 -10.32 -10.33
CA PHE A 117 -6.47 -10.07 -9.08
C PHE A 117 -5.50 -9.79 -7.92
N PHE A 118 -4.48 -10.63 -7.74
CA PHE A 118 -3.49 -10.42 -6.69
C PHE A 118 -2.65 -9.18 -6.92
N ASP A 119 -2.27 -8.89 -8.17
CA ASP A 119 -1.53 -7.68 -8.54
C ASP A 119 -2.30 -6.42 -8.14
N GLU A 120 -3.59 -6.31 -8.57
CA GLU A 120 -4.48 -5.20 -8.21
C GLU A 120 -4.62 -5.05 -6.68
N LYS A 121 -4.86 -6.16 -5.96
CA LYS A 121 -5.10 -6.11 -4.52
C LYS A 121 -3.82 -5.86 -3.71
N LEU A 122 -2.68 -6.37 -4.15
CA LEU A 122 -1.39 -6.08 -3.52
C LEU A 122 -1.01 -4.61 -3.70
N GLU A 123 -1.26 -4.03 -4.87
CA GLU A 123 -1.11 -2.58 -5.06
C GLU A 123 -2.05 -1.79 -4.16
N GLU A 124 -3.37 -2.14 -4.13
CA GLU A 124 -4.36 -1.48 -3.28
C GLU A 124 -3.95 -1.46 -1.81
N TYR A 125 -3.42 -2.58 -1.30
CA TYR A 125 -3.11 -2.68 0.13
C TYR A 125 -1.72 -2.21 0.51
N LEU A 126 -0.72 -2.39 -0.34
CA LEU A 126 0.67 -2.10 0.00
C LEU A 126 1.17 -0.74 -0.47
N ALA A 127 0.62 -0.22 -1.60
CA ALA A 127 1.15 0.98 -2.23
C ALA A 127 0.51 2.29 -1.75
N TYR A 128 -0.76 2.26 -1.30
CA TYR A 128 -1.48 3.49 -0.99
C TYR A 128 -1.39 3.86 0.49
N SER A 129 -1.07 5.11 0.78
CA SER A 129 -0.88 5.65 2.14
C SER A 129 -2.16 5.63 3.01
N TYR A 130 -3.35 5.57 2.42
CA TYR A 130 -4.60 5.40 3.16
C TYR A 130 -4.83 3.95 3.63
N SER A 131 -4.08 3.00 3.11
CA SER A 131 -4.21 1.59 3.51
C SER A 131 -3.53 1.36 4.86
N PRO A 132 -4.21 0.75 5.85
CA PRO A 132 -3.57 0.37 7.12
C PRO A 132 -2.51 -0.73 6.95
N LEU A 133 -2.46 -1.35 5.77
CA LEU A 133 -1.49 -2.38 5.39
C LEU A 133 -0.34 -1.84 4.53
N GLN A 134 -0.32 -0.54 4.24
CA GLN A 134 0.72 0.09 3.44
C GLN A 134 2.12 -0.32 3.91
N ASN A 135 2.95 -0.74 2.97
CA ASN A 135 4.34 -1.15 3.21
C ASN A 135 5.15 -1.11 1.91
N ASN A 136 5.97 -0.09 1.77
CA ASN A 136 6.77 0.13 0.56
C ASN A 136 7.76 -1.02 0.27
N GLU A 137 8.40 -1.58 1.31
CA GLU A 137 9.37 -2.67 1.14
C GLU A 137 8.69 -3.96 0.64
N GLN A 138 7.48 -4.24 1.14
CA GLN A 138 6.68 -5.36 0.65
C GLN A 138 6.20 -5.12 -0.79
N TYR A 139 5.82 -3.87 -1.14
CA TYR A 139 5.40 -3.55 -2.50
C TYR A 139 6.56 -3.63 -3.50
N ILE A 140 7.76 -3.21 -3.13
CA ILE A 140 8.98 -3.42 -3.93
C ILE A 140 9.15 -4.91 -4.28
N ALA A 141 8.99 -5.81 -3.31
CA ALA A 141 9.11 -7.25 -3.55
C ALA A 141 8.07 -7.78 -4.55
N VAL A 142 6.84 -7.23 -4.52
CA VAL A 142 5.79 -7.55 -5.50
C VAL A 142 6.17 -7.06 -6.89
N LEU A 143 6.59 -5.80 -7.03
CA LEU A 143 7.00 -5.23 -8.30
C LEU A 143 8.19 -5.97 -8.93
N GLU A 144 9.19 -6.33 -8.12
CA GLU A 144 10.31 -7.16 -8.57
C GLU A 144 9.84 -8.53 -9.08
N ALA A 145 8.87 -9.17 -8.42
CA ALA A 145 8.33 -10.45 -8.87
C ALA A 145 7.55 -10.32 -10.19
N ILE A 146 6.78 -9.24 -10.37
CA ILE A 146 6.07 -8.94 -11.62
C ILE A 146 7.06 -8.76 -12.77
N LEU A 147 8.13 -7.97 -12.56
CA LEU A 147 9.14 -7.71 -13.59
C LEU A 147 9.94 -8.96 -13.97
N GLN A 148 10.15 -9.90 -13.01
CA GLN A 148 10.82 -11.16 -13.24
C GLN A 148 9.90 -12.23 -13.86
N SER A 149 8.59 -12.01 -13.87
CA SER A 149 7.61 -12.96 -14.38
C SER A 149 7.58 -12.95 -15.91
N ASP A 150 7.54 -14.13 -16.51
CA ASP A 150 7.29 -14.35 -17.95
C ASP A 150 5.79 -14.30 -18.32
N ARG A 151 4.93 -14.10 -17.31
CA ARG A 151 3.48 -13.97 -17.47
C ARG A 151 3.05 -12.58 -17.93
N TYR A 152 3.92 -11.57 -17.81
CA TYR A 152 3.73 -10.21 -18.29
C TYR A 152 4.60 -9.98 -19.53
N ASP A 153 4.01 -9.40 -20.57
CA ASP A 153 4.77 -8.93 -21.73
C ASP A 153 5.53 -7.61 -21.42
N GLU A 154 6.33 -7.15 -22.36
CA GLU A 154 7.16 -5.95 -22.14
C GLU A 154 6.33 -4.69 -21.95
N ASP A 155 5.18 -4.56 -22.62
CA ASP A 155 4.29 -3.39 -22.48
C ASP A 155 3.62 -3.39 -21.09
N GLU A 156 3.20 -4.55 -20.61
CA GLU A 156 2.62 -4.73 -19.27
C GLU A 156 3.64 -4.44 -18.15
N LYS A 157 4.94 -4.59 -18.40
CA LYS A 157 6.02 -4.33 -17.42
C LYS A 157 6.42 -2.86 -17.33
N ILE A 158 6.04 -2.00 -18.28
CA ILE A 158 6.40 -0.56 -18.27
C ILE A 158 5.94 0.09 -16.96
N ARG A 159 4.66 -0.02 -16.62
CA ARG A 159 4.09 0.57 -15.40
C ARG A 159 4.72 0.02 -14.11
N PRO A 160 4.84 -1.31 -13.91
CA PRO A 160 5.55 -1.86 -12.75
C PRO A 160 7.01 -1.40 -12.62
N ALA A 161 7.73 -1.23 -13.73
CA ALA A 161 9.11 -0.73 -13.71
C ALA A 161 9.17 0.73 -13.23
N THR A 162 8.30 1.60 -13.74
CA THR A 162 8.19 3.00 -13.28
C THR A 162 7.83 3.06 -11.79
N LEU A 163 6.85 2.25 -11.35
CA LEU A 163 6.47 2.20 -9.93
C LEU A 163 7.62 1.71 -9.05
N LEU A 164 8.40 0.72 -9.50
CA LEU A 164 9.55 0.24 -8.76
C LEU A 164 10.61 1.35 -8.63
N GLU A 165 10.89 2.08 -9.70
CA GLU A 165 11.81 3.22 -9.64
C GLU A 165 11.38 4.26 -8.60
N LEU A 166 10.08 4.63 -8.59
CA LEU A 166 9.51 5.55 -7.59
C LEU A 166 9.60 4.99 -6.17
N CYS A 167 9.28 3.71 -5.99
CA CYS A 167 9.37 3.06 -4.68
C CYS A 167 10.80 2.98 -4.14
N LEU A 168 11.81 2.94 -5.02
CA LEU A 168 13.22 2.91 -4.64
C LEU A 168 13.75 4.30 -4.21
N LYS A 169 13.09 5.40 -4.62
CA LYS A 169 13.44 6.74 -4.15
C LYS A 169 13.08 6.89 -2.68
N ASN A 170 13.88 7.61 -1.95
CA ASN A 170 13.65 7.96 -0.54
C ASN A 170 13.37 6.76 0.38
N ARG A 171 13.95 5.59 0.11
CA ARG A 171 13.82 4.40 0.99
C ARG A 171 14.44 4.67 2.36
N VAL A 172 13.88 4.04 3.38
CA VAL A 172 14.50 4.05 4.73
C VAL A 172 15.95 3.59 4.64
N GLY A 173 16.86 4.37 5.20
CA GLY A 173 18.31 4.18 5.15
C GLY A 173 19.02 4.78 3.93
N SER A 174 18.33 5.14 2.83
CA SER A 174 18.92 5.85 1.70
C SER A 174 18.95 7.36 1.94
N VAL A 175 19.82 8.07 1.22
CA VAL A 175 19.81 9.54 1.20
C VAL A 175 18.57 10.00 0.46
N ALA A 176 17.81 10.93 1.05
CA ALA A 176 16.63 11.52 0.44
C ALA A 176 17.00 12.34 -0.79
N GLU A 177 16.12 12.33 -1.80
CA GLU A 177 16.29 13.16 -3.02
C GLU A 177 16.38 14.64 -2.66
N ASP A 178 17.34 15.32 -3.27
CA ASP A 178 17.57 16.74 -3.05
C ASP A 178 16.64 17.59 -3.91
N PHE A 179 16.06 18.62 -3.33
CA PHE A 179 15.19 19.55 -4.03
C PHE A 179 15.44 21.00 -3.64
N ALA A 180 14.99 21.89 -4.51
CA ALA A 180 15.01 23.33 -4.29
C ALA A 180 13.78 23.79 -3.50
N TYR A 181 13.95 24.69 -2.55
CA TYR A 181 12.85 25.35 -1.85
C TYR A 181 13.11 26.84 -1.64
N ALA A 182 12.06 27.62 -1.57
CA ALA A 182 12.14 29.05 -1.27
C ALA A 182 11.22 29.39 -0.08
N LEU A 183 11.59 30.44 0.66
CA LEU A 183 10.80 31.01 1.75
C LEU A 183 9.79 32.03 1.20
N SER A 184 9.17 32.82 2.01
CA SER A 184 7.97 33.59 1.71
C SER A 184 8.03 34.65 0.59
N ASP A 185 9.19 35.07 0.10
CA ASP A 185 9.30 36.18 -0.85
C ASP A 185 9.71 35.72 -2.27
N LYS A 186 9.11 36.39 -3.29
CA LYS A 186 9.54 36.18 -4.72
C LYS A 186 11.02 36.44 -4.96
N ASP A 187 11.62 37.30 -4.12
CA ASP A 187 13.05 37.66 -4.17
C ASP A 187 13.87 36.85 -3.15
N SER A 188 13.25 35.88 -2.44
CA SER A 188 13.99 35.01 -1.53
C SER A 188 14.97 34.13 -2.27
N PRO A 189 16.18 33.94 -1.73
CA PRO A 189 17.11 32.98 -2.30
C PRO A 189 16.49 31.58 -2.30
N VAL A 190 16.84 30.82 -3.34
CA VAL A 190 16.50 29.40 -3.42
C VAL A 190 17.52 28.60 -2.62
N PHE A 191 17.06 27.74 -1.75
CA PHE A 191 17.85 26.85 -0.92
C PHE A 191 17.74 25.41 -1.43
N ARG A 192 18.68 24.56 -1.03
CA ARG A 192 18.64 23.12 -1.29
C ARG A 192 18.42 22.36 0.00
N LEU A 193 17.66 21.23 -0.07
CA LEU A 193 17.43 20.38 1.08
C LEU A 193 18.75 19.90 1.70
N HIS A 194 19.70 19.47 0.87
CA HIS A 194 20.96 18.93 1.35
C HIS A 194 21.85 19.96 2.04
N ASP A 195 21.68 21.25 1.77
CA ASP A 195 22.43 22.33 2.44
C ASP A 195 21.88 22.67 3.84
N LEU A 196 20.63 22.24 4.14
CA LEU A 196 19.99 22.54 5.42
C LEU A 196 20.62 21.73 6.56
N LYS A 197 21.36 22.41 7.45
CA LYS A 197 22.01 21.79 8.60
C LYS A 197 20.98 21.49 9.69
N ALA A 198 20.86 20.23 10.08
CA ALA A 198 20.01 19.75 11.19
C ALA A 198 20.55 18.41 11.68
N GLU A 199 20.42 18.09 12.97
CA GLU A 199 20.71 16.76 13.49
C GLU A 199 19.60 15.78 13.11
N ARG A 200 18.36 16.26 13.23
CA ARG A 200 17.14 15.59 12.73
C ARG A 200 16.30 16.59 11.95
N LEU A 201 15.69 16.14 10.88
CA LEU A 201 14.88 16.97 10.02
C LEU A 201 13.57 16.28 9.67
N ILE A 202 12.46 16.90 10.03
CA ILE A 202 11.14 16.50 9.53
C ILE A 202 10.88 17.27 8.23
N LEU A 203 10.50 16.54 7.18
CA LEU A 203 9.89 17.10 5.98
C LEU A 203 8.39 16.86 6.06
N LEU A 204 7.61 17.92 5.93
CA LEU A 204 6.15 17.86 5.82
C LEU A 204 5.73 18.44 4.47
N PHE A 205 5.39 17.56 3.54
CA PHE A 205 4.73 17.95 2.31
C PHE A 205 3.23 18.10 2.58
N PHE A 206 2.68 19.25 2.25
CA PHE A 206 1.31 19.58 2.60
C PHE A 206 0.60 20.42 1.53
N ASP A 207 -0.73 20.35 1.54
CA ASP A 207 -1.61 21.26 0.84
C ASP A 207 -2.43 22.03 1.89
N PRO A 208 -2.41 23.38 1.88
CA PRO A 208 -3.15 24.15 2.85
C PRO A 208 -4.67 24.00 2.74
N GLU A 209 -5.19 23.51 1.62
CA GLU A 209 -6.63 23.21 1.44
C GLU A 209 -7.02 21.85 2.00
N CYS A 210 -6.07 20.94 2.19
CA CYS A 210 -6.31 19.60 2.69
C CYS A 210 -6.66 19.63 4.19
N LEU A 211 -7.81 19.07 4.54
CA LEU A 211 -8.27 18.97 5.93
C LEU A 211 -7.34 18.11 6.79
N HIS A 212 -6.87 16.98 6.27
CA HIS A 212 -5.96 16.09 6.98
C HIS A 212 -4.60 16.76 7.25
N CYS A 213 -4.13 17.60 6.33
CA CYS A 213 -2.92 18.40 6.55
C CYS A 213 -3.07 19.33 7.74
N ARG A 214 -4.20 20.04 7.86
CA ARG A 214 -4.47 20.93 8.99
C ARG A 214 -4.53 20.17 10.31
N GLN A 215 -5.20 19.03 10.34
CA GLN A 215 -5.26 18.16 11.52
C GLN A 215 -3.87 17.69 11.97
N LEU A 216 -3.04 17.22 11.03
CA LEU A 216 -1.67 16.82 11.33
C LEU A 216 -0.82 18.00 11.83
N ILE A 217 -0.90 19.16 11.20
CA ILE A 217 -0.21 20.39 11.61
C ILE A 217 -0.58 20.77 13.05
N ASP A 218 -1.86 20.72 13.41
CA ASP A 218 -2.31 21.02 14.76
C ASP A 218 -1.82 20.00 15.79
N GLN A 219 -1.79 18.72 15.45
CA GLN A 219 -1.19 17.67 16.28
C GLN A 219 0.32 17.88 16.47
N MET A 220 1.06 18.19 15.40
CA MET A 220 2.50 18.46 15.45
C MET A 220 2.82 19.68 16.33
N LYS A 221 2.03 20.76 16.25
CA LYS A 221 2.18 21.94 17.13
C LYS A 221 1.99 21.61 18.60
N GLN A 222 1.08 20.69 18.91
CA GLN A 222 0.76 20.29 20.28
C GLN A 222 1.66 19.18 20.81
N SER A 223 2.51 18.57 19.97
CA SER A 223 3.38 17.45 20.35
C SER A 223 4.46 17.88 21.36
N PRO A 224 4.44 17.31 22.57
CA PRO A 224 5.51 17.58 23.56
C PRO A 224 6.88 17.11 23.08
N THR A 225 6.92 15.97 22.36
CA THR A 225 8.15 15.37 21.83
C THR A 225 8.79 16.29 20.79
N LEU A 226 8.04 16.74 19.79
CA LEU A 226 8.55 17.64 18.78
C LEU A 226 9.01 18.97 19.38
N ASN A 227 8.23 19.55 20.29
CA ASN A 227 8.54 20.81 20.93
C ASN A 227 9.83 20.73 21.76
N ALA A 228 10.03 19.67 22.55
CA ALA A 228 11.25 19.45 23.30
C ALA A 228 12.49 19.29 22.39
N GLN A 229 12.36 18.55 21.30
CA GLN A 229 13.45 18.36 20.32
C GLN A 229 13.81 19.67 19.57
N GLN A 230 12.80 20.48 19.23
CA GLN A 230 13.05 21.79 18.62
C GLN A 230 13.70 22.78 19.61
N GLN A 231 13.25 22.82 20.87
CA GLN A 231 13.83 23.68 21.89
C GLN A 231 15.28 23.33 22.20
N SER A 232 15.63 22.04 22.13
CA SER A 232 17.03 21.60 22.29
C SER A 232 17.90 21.86 21.05
N GLY A 233 17.34 22.36 19.95
CA GLY A 233 18.03 22.62 18.68
C GLY A 233 18.33 21.38 17.85
N ARG A 234 17.96 20.17 18.30
CA ARG A 234 18.23 18.91 17.62
C ARG A 234 17.30 18.64 16.43
N LEU A 235 16.09 19.18 16.45
CA LEU A 235 15.08 18.97 15.42
C LEU A 235 14.80 20.28 14.68
N LYS A 236 14.82 20.21 13.35
CA LYS A 236 14.18 21.20 12.48
C LYS A 236 12.98 20.60 11.76
N ILE A 237 12.00 21.42 11.46
CA ILE A 237 10.82 21.04 10.68
C ILE A 237 10.79 21.94 9.46
N LEU A 238 10.89 21.33 8.27
CA LEU A 238 10.74 21.99 6.97
C LEU A 238 9.37 21.60 6.40
N THR A 239 8.49 22.57 6.27
CA THR A 239 7.20 22.39 5.60
C THR A 239 7.34 22.81 4.15
N ILE A 240 6.82 22.00 3.24
CA ILE A 240 6.97 22.20 1.80
C ILE A 240 5.59 22.17 1.15
N TYR A 241 5.21 23.30 0.54
CA TYR A 241 4.14 23.34 -0.44
C TYR A 241 4.72 22.94 -1.81
N PRO A 242 4.36 21.79 -2.39
CA PRO A 242 5.08 21.23 -3.52
C PRO A 242 4.73 21.85 -4.88
N TYR A 243 3.83 22.83 -4.89
CA TYR A 243 3.37 23.52 -6.10
C TYR A 243 4.03 24.89 -6.27
N ALA A 244 4.05 25.41 -7.52
CA ALA A 244 4.60 26.72 -7.83
C ALA A 244 3.65 27.89 -7.54
N ASP A 245 2.40 27.62 -7.11
CA ASP A 245 1.41 28.67 -6.77
C ASP A 245 1.75 29.30 -5.42
N VAL A 246 2.67 30.27 -5.46
CA VAL A 246 3.13 30.98 -4.28
C VAL A 246 2.05 31.87 -3.65
N GLU A 247 1.08 32.36 -4.42
CA GLU A 247 0.00 33.22 -3.87
C GLU A 247 -0.94 32.37 -3.02
N ALA A 248 -1.37 31.20 -3.50
CA ALA A 248 -2.19 30.27 -2.72
C ALA A 248 -1.47 29.83 -1.42
N TRP A 249 -0.15 29.61 -1.50
CA TRP A 249 0.65 29.29 -0.31
C TRP A 249 0.72 30.45 0.68
N ARG A 250 0.98 31.70 0.22
CA ARG A 250 1.08 32.89 1.08
C ARG A 250 -0.17 33.18 1.85
N GLU A 251 -1.34 33.07 1.20
CA GLU A 251 -2.62 33.30 1.86
C GLU A 251 -2.85 32.38 3.06
N ARG A 252 -2.22 31.20 3.05
CA ARG A 252 -2.51 30.12 4.00
C ARG A 252 -1.33 29.68 4.87
N VAL A 253 -0.13 30.23 4.64
CA VAL A 253 1.05 29.89 5.44
C VAL A 253 0.88 30.13 6.94
N GLY A 254 -0.03 31.03 7.32
CA GLY A 254 -0.38 31.36 8.70
C GLY A 254 -0.93 30.19 9.54
N ILE A 255 -1.34 29.08 8.91
CA ILE A 255 -1.72 27.86 9.65
C ILE A 255 -0.50 27.12 10.23
N LEU A 256 0.71 27.40 9.72
CA LEU A 256 1.95 26.76 10.15
C LEU A 256 2.52 27.42 11.41
N SER A 257 3.42 26.73 12.09
CA SER A 257 4.14 27.32 13.21
C SER A 257 5.21 28.30 12.70
N ALA A 258 5.36 29.45 13.36
CA ALA A 258 6.44 30.39 13.07
C ALA A 258 7.85 29.84 13.42
N ASN A 259 7.93 28.80 14.25
CA ASN A 259 9.17 28.13 14.62
C ASN A 259 9.64 27.10 13.59
N TRP A 260 8.84 26.86 12.54
CA TRP A 260 9.19 25.94 11.44
C TRP A 260 9.78 26.71 10.27
N ILE A 261 10.51 26.01 9.41
CA ILE A 261 10.98 26.54 8.13
C ILE A 261 9.84 26.34 7.14
N ASN A 262 9.08 27.39 6.86
CA ASN A 262 7.89 27.36 6.01
C ASN A 262 8.28 27.71 4.59
N SER A 263 8.11 26.77 3.66
CA SER A 263 8.63 26.89 2.30
C SER A 263 7.65 26.38 1.22
N TYR A 264 7.96 26.73 -0.01
CA TYR A 264 7.32 26.20 -1.21
C TYR A 264 8.38 25.77 -2.23
N ASN A 265 7.98 24.92 -3.19
CA ASN A 265 8.86 24.49 -4.29
C ASN A 265 8.60 25.39 -5.51
N PRO A 266 9.51 26.33 -5.85
CA PRO A 266 9.23 27.41 -6.81
C PRO A 266 8.98 26.92 -8.24
N GLU A 267 9.54 25.78 -8.62
CA GLU A 267 9.43 25.22 -9.97
C GLU A 267 8.53 23.97 -10.03
N SER A 268 7.89 23.61 -8.93
CA SER A 268 7.17 22.33 -8.78
C SER A 268 8.03 21.10 -9.16
N SER A 269 9.35 21.21 -9.11
CA SER A 269 10.28 20.14 -9.53
C SER A 269 10.15 18.87 -8.68
N ILE A 270 9.67 18.99 -7.44
CA ILE A 270 9.36 17.82 -6.60
C ILE A 270 8.35 16.90 -7.29
N LEU A 271 7.34 17.48 -7.95
CA LEU A 271 6.29 16.76 -8.66
C LEU A 271 6.68 16.43 -10.10
N SER A 272 7.20 17.42 -10.86
CA SER A 272 7.52 17.24 -12.29
C SER A 272 8.64 16.23 -12.52
N ASP A 273 9.61 16.15 -11.62
CA ASP A 273 10.75 15.25 -11.70
C ASP A 273 10.55 13.99 -10.83
N GLU A 274 9.34 13.86 -10.26
CA GLU A 274 8.94 12.72 -9.41
C GLU A 274 9.98 12.42 -8.32
N LEU A 275 10.53 13.46 -7.68
CA LEU A 275 11.56 13.33 -6.65
C LEU A 275 11.00 12.65 -5.40
N TYR A 276 9.74 12.92 -5.07
CA TYR A 276 9.00 12.29 -3.99
C TYR A 276 7.64 11.80 -4.51
N GLU A 277 7.25 10.60 -4.13
CA GLU A 277 5.96 10.03 -4.50
C GLU A 277 4.85 10.63 -3.61
N LEU A 278 4.36 11.83 -4.00
CA LEU A 278 3.33 12.56 -3.25
C LEU A 278 1.92 12.20 -3.77
N LYS A 279 1.53 10.93 -3.67
CA LYS A 279 0.18 10.47 -4.08
C LYS A 279 -0.93 11.15 -3.27
N ILE A 280 -0.66 11.43 -2.00
CA ILE A 280 -1.60 12.03 -1.06
C ILE A 280 -0.81 12.94 -0.12
N THR A 281 -1.39 14.11 0.19
CA THR A 281 -0.92 14.98 1.28
C THR A 281 -1.82 14.80 2.52
N PRO A 282 -1.29 14.91 3.73
CA PRO A 282 0.11 15.19 4.08
C PRO A 282 1.03 13.99 3.91
N ALA A 283 2.29 14.22 3.47
CA ALA A 283 3.36 13.22 3.51
C ALA A 283 4.45 13.65 4.49
N LEU A 284 4.78 12.78 5.46
CA LEU A 284 5.69 13.09 6.56
C LEU A 284 6.93 12.18 6.47
N TYR A 285 8.11 12.80 6.47
CA TYR A 285 9.39 12.11 6.48
C TYR A 285 10.22 12.55 7.69
N LEU A 286 11.02 11.64 8.24
CA LEU A 286 12.08 11.97 9.20
C LEU A 286 13.42 11.62 8.59
N LEU A 287 14.36 12.56 8.62
CA LEU A 287 15.74 12.41 8.11
C LEU A 287 16.74 12.60 9.23
N ASP A 288 17.91 11.93 9.10
CA ASP A 288 19.08 12.20 9.93
C ASP A 288 19.90 13.40 9.42
N GLY A 289 21.02 13.69 10.10
CA GLY A 289 21.92 14.79 9.74
C GLY A 289 22.61 14.65 8.39
N GLN A 290 22.71 13.44 7.85
CA GLN A 290 23.22 13.11 6.52
C GLN A 290 22.11 13.02 5.46
N LYS A 291 20.88 13.41 5.82
CA LYS A 291 19.68 13.32 4.98
C LYS A 291 19.25 11.88 4.67
N ARG A 292 19.69 10.90 5.45
CA ARG A 292 19.17 9.54 5.31
C ARG A 292 17.76 9.46 5.88
N VAL A 293 16.90 8.79 5.17
CA VAL A 293 15.50 8.59 5.58
C VAL A 293 15.45 7.63 6.76
N ILE A 294 14.89 8.08 7.88
CA ILE A 294 14.59 7.27 9.06
C ILE A 294 13.13 6.79 9.01
N VAL A 295 12.20 7.69 8.66
CA VAL A 295 10.79 7.40 8.45
C VAL A 295 10.37 7.94 7.09
N ARG A 296 9.70 7.10 6.29
CA ARG A 296 9.14 7.44 4.98
C ARG A 296 7.61 7.42 5.06
N GLU A 297 6.97 8.55 4.76
CA GLU A 297 5.50 8.69 4.70
C GLU A 297 4.78 8.11 5.94
N GLY A 298 5.44 8.21 7.10
CA GLY A 298 4.94 7.64 8.34
C GLY A 298 3.93 8.53 9.06
N GLY A 299 3.23 7.96 10.03
CA GLY A 299 2.38 8.71 10.95
C GLY A 299 3.19 9.52 11.98
N LEU A 300 2.54 10.53 12.60
CA LEU A 300 3.19 11.35 13.63
C LEU A 300 3.76 10.51 14.79
N SER A 301 3.02 9.51 15.26
CA SER A 301 3.46 8.62 16.34
C SER A 301 4.72 7.83 16.00
N GLU A 302 4.86 7.41 14.73
CA GLU A 302 6.05 6.70 14.26
C GLU A 302 7.28 7.63 14.25
N VAL A 303 7.11 8.85 13.78
CA VAL A 303 8.14 9.89 13.80
C VAL A 303 8.56 10.21 15.24
N GLU A 304 7.60 10.39 16.17
CA GLU A 304 7.88 10.63 17.59
C GLU A 304 8.63 9.48 18.23
N GLN A 305 8.25 8.23 17.94
CA GLN A 305 8.93 7.06 18.46
C GLN A 305 10.36 6.95 17.92
N ALA A 306 10.58 7.20 16.65
CA ALA A 306 11.91 7.20 16.04
C ALA A 306 12.82 8.28 16.67
N LEU A 307 12.28 9.47 16.98
CA LEU A 307 12.99 10.55 17.66
C LEU A 307 13.39 10.19 19.09
N ILE A 308 12.60 9.35 19.79
CA ILE A 308 12.89 8.91 21.17
C ILE A 308 13.94 7.78 21.17
N THR A 309 13.80 6.80 20.28
CA THR A 309 14.66 5.60 20.23
C THR A 309 16.10 5.97 19.89
N THR A 310 16.32 6.92 19.00
CA THR A 310 17.67 7.37 18.59
C THR A 310 18.40 8.23 19.63
N GLN A 311 17.80 8.51 20.80
CA GLN A 311 18.46 9.18 21.93
C GLN A 311 19.19 8.22 22.86
N SER A 312 18.97 6.91 22.70
CA SER A 312 19.49 5.89 23.62
C SER A 312 20.78 5.24 23.12
N GLU A 313 21.27 5.64 21.94
CA GLU A 313 22.57 5.27 21.36
C GLU A 313 23.57 6.43 21.42
#